data_d06e585dc14588de8a0f46680769dbef
#
_entry.id   d06e585dc14588de8a0f46680769dbef
#
_cell.length_a   1.000
_cell.length_b   1.000
_cell.length_c   1.000
_cell.angle_alpha   90.00
_cell.angle_beta   90.00
_cell.angle_gamma   90.00
#
_symmetry.space_group_name_H-M   'P 1'
#
loop_
_entity.id
_entity.type
_entity.pdbx_description
1 polymer ?
#
loop_
_entity_poly.entity_id
_entity_poly.type
_entity_poly.pdbx_seq_one_letter_code
_entity_poly.pdbx_strand_id
1 'polypeptide(L)'
;MGMNNEKTVILFSGGLDSTTALYWAKKKFSAVLAMIVNYSQRHSIETEMAQQVAKNLDVEAHLISFPLKNIVYSALIDKDKKIPGSLETSKNAEGVPITYVPFRNGIFLSLAAAFAESRKIYHIVTGFNLIDSPDYPDTTETFTKKMEDAINQGTSASITGNTFKIHTPLIGKSKKEIIRMGLELGADYSYSISCYRGKEIPCLKCPSCDIRDNAFKQLNMEDPLITRLKKEGKR
;
A
#
# COMPACT_ATOMS: atom_id res chain seq x y z
N MET A 1 3.64 -7.11 24.08
CA MET A 1 4.32 -8.39 23.86
C MET A 1 4.59 -8.49 22.37
N GLY A 2 5.83 -8.54 21.92
CA GLY A 2 6.16 -8.68 20.51
C GLY A 2 5.92 -10.12 20.07
N MET A 3 5.38 -10.29 18.86
CA MET A 3 5.24 -11.60 18.18
C MET A 3 6.62 -12.07 17.65
N ASN A 4 7.59 -12.21 18.55
CA ASN A 4 9.02 -12.28 18.23
C ASN A 4 9.48 -13.53 17.43
N ASN A 5 8.61 -14.50 17.17
CA ASN A 5 8.96 -15.71 16.39
C ASN A 5 8.09 -15.93 15.15
N GLU A 6 7.13 -15.06 14.89
CA GLU A 6 6.21 -15.21 13.75
C GLU A 6 6.70 -14.42 12.53
N LYS A 7 6.43 -14.97 11.36
CA LYS A 7 6.71 -14.33 10.07
C LYS A 7 5.43 -13.68 9.53
N THR A 8 5.59 -12.67 8.67
CA THR A 8 4.46 -12.04 8.00
C THR A 8 4.73 -11.78 6.52
N VAL A 9 3.66 -11.77 5.73
CA VAL A 9 3.66 -11.22 4.37
C VAL A 9 3.05 -9.82 4.44
N ILE A 10 3.68 -8.84 3.81
CA ILE A 10 3.11 -7.50 3.66
C ILE A 10 2.71 -7.23 2.21
N LEU A 11 1.48 -6.73 1.98
CA LEU A 11 1.10 -6.11 0.71
C LEU A 11 1.82 -4.76 0.59
N PHE A 12 2.85 -4.72 -0.26
CA PHE A 12 3.76 -3.59 -0.33
C PHE A 12 3.72 -2.92 -1.70
N SER A 13 3.27 -1.67 -1.74
CA SER A 13 3.20 -0.86 -2.97
C SER A 13 4.34 0.15 -3.12
N GLY A 14 5.16 0.36 -2.10
CA GLY A 14 6.16 1.43 -2.08
C GLY A 14 5.59 2.84 -1.86
N GLY A 15 4.29 2.98 -1.67
CA GLY A 15 3.64 4.22 -1.27
C GLY A 15 3.86 4.53 0.22
N LEU A 16 3.56 5.75 0.63
CA LEU A 16 3.78 6.25 1.99
C LEU A 16 3.19 5.33 3.06
N ASP A 17 1.93 4.94 2.91
CA ASP A 17 1.22 4.12 3.90
C ASP A 17 1.83 2.72 4.00
N SER A 18 2.05 2.06 2.86
CA SER A 18 2.65 0.73 2.85
C SER A 18 4.10 0.74 3.37
N THR A 19 4.83 1.84 3.17
CA THR A 19 6.17 2.02 3.76
C THR A 19 6.08 2.09 5.29
N THR A 20 5.17 2.90 5.84
CA THR A 20 4.94 2.93 7.30
C THR A 20 4.54 1.55 7.84
N ALA A 21 3.63 0.85 7.16
CA ALA A 21 3.21 -0.50 7.54
C ALA A 21 4.36 -1.51 7.48
N LEU A 22 5.31 -1.35 6.55
CA LEU A 22 6.50 -2.19 6.45
C LEU A 22 7.42 -2.01 7.67
N TYR A 23 7.68 -0.78 8.09
CA TYR A 23 8.46 -0.51 9.30
C TYR A 23 7.76 -1.04 10.55
N TRP A 24 6.43 -0.90 10.63
CA TRP A 24 5.66 -1.49 11.70
C TRP A 24 5.78 -3.02 11.71
N ALA A 25 5.68 -3.67 10.55
CA ALA A 25 5.81 -5.11 10.43
C ALA A 25 7.20 -5.60 10.89
N LYS A 26 8.27 -4.91 10.47
CA LYS A 26 9.65 -5.22 10.92
C LYS A 26 9.82 -5.11 12.44
N LYS A 27 9.09 -4.22 13.08
CA LYS A 27 9.14 -4.08 14.55
C LYS A 27 8.37 -5.19 15.27
N LYS A 28 7.38 -5.81 14.61
CA LYS A 28 6.44 -6.77 15.23
C LYS A 28 6.79 -8.22 14.97
N PHE A 29 7.36 -8.54 13.80
CA PHE A 29 7.58 -9.90 13.33
C PHE A 29 9.07 -10.20 13.22
N SER A 30 9.43 -11.49 13.34
CA SER A 30 10.81 -11.96 13.21
C SER A 30 11.33 -11.90 11.77
N ALA A 31 10.44 -12.08 10.79
CA ALA A 31 10.75 -11.94 9.38
C ALA A 31 9.54 -11.37 8.62
N VAL A 32 9.82 -10.55 7.61
CA VAL A 32 8.84 -9.91 6.75
C VAL A 32 9.16 -10.24 5.31
N LEU A 33 8.17 -10.74 4.56
CA LEU A 33 8.24 -10.93 3.11
C LEU A 33 7.37 -9.87 2.45
N ALA A 34 7.95 -9.02 1.62
CA ALA A 34 7.22 -7.99 0.89
C ALA A 34 6.66 -8.55 -0.42
N MET A 35 5.33 -8.62 -0.54
CA MET A 35 4.67 -8.95 -1.79
C MET A 35 4.31 -7.67 -2.54
N ILE A 36 4.96 -7.46 -3.68
CA ILE A 36 4.75 -6.31 -4.57
C ILE A 36 3.92 -6.80 -5.75
N VAL A 37 2.74 -6.21 -5.97
CA VAL A 37 1.86 -6.61 -7.09
C VAL A 37 1.97 -5.63 -8.24
N ASN A 38 2.47 -6.11 -9.37
CA ASN A 38 2.37 -5.42 -10.65
C ASN A 38 1.04 -5.80 -11.32
N TYR A 39 0.08 -4.88 -11.30
CA TYR A 39 -1.26 -5.12 -11.87
C TYR A 39 -1.50 -4.35 -13.17
N SER A 40 -0.44 -4.00 -13.88
CA SER A 40 -0.45 -3.16 -15.09
C SER A 40 -0.89 -1.71 -14.80
N GLN A 41 -0.57 -1.20 -13.59
CA GLN A 41 -0.67 0.23 -13.32
C GLN A 41 0.14 1.04 -14.33
N ARG A 42 -0.19 2.30 -14.48
CA ARG A 42 0.33 3.18 -15.55
C ARG A 42 1.84 3.20 -15.72
N HIS A 43 2.60 2.97 -14.63
CA HIS A 43 4.06 3.08 -14.65
C HIS A 43 4.74 2.08 -13.71
N SER A 44 5.90 1.58 -14.12
CA SER A 44 6.73 0.62 -13.38
C SER A 44 7.47 1.24 -12.20
N ILE A 45 7.64 2.57 -12.16
CA ILE A 45 8.46 3.26 -11.16
C ILE A 45 8.05 2.96 -9.71
N GLU A 46 6.74 2.79 -9.45
CA GLU A 46 6.26 2.39 -8.11
C GLU A 46 6.85 1.05 -7.69
N THR A 47 6.89 0.10 -8.62
CA THR A 47 7.44 -1.24 -8.40
C THR A 47 8.95 -1.18 -8.14
N GLU A 48 9.67 -0.38 -8.93
CA GLU A 48 11.12 -0.18 -8.78
C GLU A 48 11.46 0.47 -7.43
N MET A 49 10.72 1.50 -7.06
CA MET A 49 10.91 2.17 -5.77
C MET A 49 10.51 1.28 -4.59
N ALA A 50 9.45 0.48 -4.73
CA ALA A 50 9.10 -0.51 -3.71
C ALA A 50 10.24 -1.52 -3.51
N GLN A 51 10.82 -2.05 -4.58
CA GLN A 51 11.98 -2.94 -4.49
C GLN A 51 13.19 -2.24 -3.84
N GLN A 52 13.43 -0.96 -4.16
CA GLN A 52 14.51 -0.19 -3.56
C GLN A 52 14.30 0.01 -2.05
N VAL A 53 13.08 0.34 -1.61
CA VAL A 53 12.76 0.44 -0.17
C VAL A 53 12.96 -0.90 0.53
N ALA A 54 12.47 -1.99 -0.05
CA ALA A 54 12.64 -3.33 0.51
C ALA A 54 14.13 -3.71 0.64
N LYS A 55 14.92 -3.43 -0.40
CA LYS A 55 16.38 -3.65 -0.41
C LYS A 55 17.09 -2.84 0.67
N ASN A 56 16.76 -1.56 0.82
CA ASN A 56 17.36 -0.68 1.83
C ASN A 56 17.09 -1.16 3.27
N LEU A 57 16.00 -1.93 3.45
CA LEU A 57 15.58 -2.49 4.73
C LEU A 57 15.99 -3.93 4.95
N ASP A 58 16.71 -4.54 3.99
CA ASP A 58 17.01 -5.97 4.01
C ASP A 58 15.74 -6.83 4.17
N VAL A 59 14.71 -6.52 3.36
CA VAL A 59 13.45 -7.24 3.31
C VAL A 59 13.36 -8.00 2.00
N GLU A 60 13.10 -9.30 2.09
CA GLU A 60 12.89 -10.15 0.91
C GLU A 60 11.63 -9.68 0.16
N ALA A 61 11.80 -9.30 -1.11
CA ALA A 61 10.73 -8.77 -1.94
C ALA A 61 10.38 -9.71 -3.10
N HIS A 62 9.09 -9.98 -3.26
CA HIS A 62 8.55 -10.83 -4.31
C HIS A 62 7.64 -10.01 -5.22
N LEU A 63 8.01 -9.88 -6.48
CA LEU A 63 7.21 -9.23 -7.50
C LEU A 63 6.24 -10.23 -8.12
N ILE A 64 4.95 -9.99 -7.95
CA ILE A 64 3.86 -10.78 -8.51
C ILE A 64 3.22 -9.99 -9.66
N SER A 65 3.25 -10.55 -10.86
CA SER A 65 2.55 -9.96 -12.01
C SER A 65 1.12 -10.51 -12.11
N PHE A 66 0.14 -9.64 -11.92
CA PHE A 66 -1.28 -9.97 -12.04
C PHE A 66 -2.00 -8.86 -12.80
N PRO A 67 -1.97 -8.85 -14.14
CA PRO A 67 -2.49 -7.74 -14.94
C PRO A 67 -4.03 -7.65 -14.84
N LEU A 68 -4.52 -6.51 -14.35
CA LEU A 68 -5.96 -6.23 -14.24
C LEU A 68 -6.56 -5.53 -15.47
N LYS A 69 -5.75 -5.15 -16.45
CA LYS A 69 -6.17 -4.32 -17.59
C LYS A 69 -7.35 -4.89 -18.37
N ASN A 70 -7.47 -6.21 -18.46
CA ASN A 70 -8.55 -6.89 -19.19
C ASN A 70 -9.72 -7.33 -18.28
N ILE A 71 -9.64 -7.03 -16.99
CA ILE A 71 -10.61 -7.47 -15.99
C ILE A 71 -11.43 -6.31 -15.47
N VAL A 72 -10.79 -5.15 -15.25
CA VAL A 72 -11.43 -3.99 -14.62
C VAL A 72 -11.13 -2.68 -15.35
N TYR A 73 -12.06 -1.72 -15.24
CA TYR A 73 -11.92 -0.38 -15.82
C TYR A 73 -11.65 0.64 -14.69
N SER A 74 -10.52 1.37 -14.79
CA SER A 74 -10.17 2.45 -13.86
C SER A 74 -9.20 3.42 -14.51
N ALA A 75 -9.25 4.70 -14.13
CA ALA A 75 -8.28 5.69 -14.58
C ALA A 75 -6.84 5.41 -14.12
N LEU A 76 -6.62 4.56 -13.12
CA LEU A 76 -5.28 4.13 -12.69
C LEU A 76 -4.69 3.02 -13.57
N ILE A 77 -5.51 2.33 -14.35
CA ILE A 77 -5.08 1.24 -15.24
C ILE A 77 -5.13 1.68 -16.69
N ASP A 78 -6.20 2.35 -17.10
CA ASP A 78 -6.42 2.81 -18.46
C ASP A 78 -5.62 4.10 -18.73
N LYS A 79 -4.63 4.01 -19.63
CA LYS A 79 -3.73 5.13 -19.97
C LYS A 79 -4.43 6.26 -20.71
N ASP A 80 -5.55 5.98 -21.38
CA ASP A 80 -6.31 6.95 -22.16
C ASP A 80 -7.21 7.83 -21.30
N LYS A 81 -7.50 7.40 -20.06
CA LYS A 81 -8.28 8.18 -19.11
C LYS A 81 -7.43 9.22 -18.38
N LYS A 82 -7.95 10.45 -18.29
CA LYS A 82 -7.29 11.54 -17.58
C LYS A 82 -7.34 11.29 -16.06
N ILE A 83 -6.21 11.43 -15.37
CA ILE A 83 -6.17 11.45 -13.89
C ILE A 83 -6.64 12.82 -13.43
N PRO A 84 -7.62 12.91 -12.50
CA PRO A 84 -8.12 14.19 -12.00
C PRO A 84 -7.02 14.99 -11.29
N GLY A 85 -7.17 16.30 -11.29
CA GLY A 85 -6.36 17.20 -10.44
C GLY A 85 -6.82 17.15 -8.99
N SER A 86 -6.03 17.77 -8.08
CA SER A 86 -6.28 17.76 -6.63
C SER A 86 -7.63 18.36 -6.21
N LEU A 87 -8.14 19.32 -6.97
CA LEU A 87 -9.40 20.00 -6.68
C LEU A 87 -10.61 19.36 -7.38
N GLU A 88 -10.39 18.39 -8.28
CA GLU A 88 -11.44 17.71 -9.03
C GLU A 88 -11.63 16.30 -8.48
N THR A 89 -12.57 16.09 -7.59
CA THR A 89 -13.06 14.74 -7.28
C THR A 89 -13.92 14.29 -8.46
N SER A 90 -13.29 13.72 -9.50
CA SER A 90 -14.04 13.12 -10.61
C SER A 90 -14.63 11.81 -10.11
N LYS A 91 -15.91 11.83 -9.82
CA LYS A 91 -16.74 10.65 -9.58
C LYS A 91 -17.49 10.30 -10.86
N ASN A 92 -17.79 9.02 -11.05
CA ASN A 92 -18.70 8.58 -12.11
C ASN A 92 -20.17 8.93 -11.76
N ALA A 93 -21.11 8.58 -12.62
CA ALA A 93 -22.53 8.86 -12.42
C ALA A 93 -23.12 8.21 -11.15
N GLU A 94 -22.47 7.15 -10.63
CA GLU A 94 -22.86 6.43 -9.42
C GLU A 94 -22.15 6.96 -8.17
N GLY A 95 -21.36 8.04 -8.28
CA GLY A 95 -20.66 8.66 -7.17
C GLY A 95 -19.35 7.95 -6.78
N VAL A 96 -18.90 6.98 -7.56
CA VAL A 96 -17.65 6.24 -7.30
C VAL A 96 -16.46 6.98 -7.93
N PRO A 97 -15.33 7.13 -7.22
CA PRO A 97 -14.13 7.75 -7.79
C PRO A 97 -13.63 7.02 -9.04
N ILE A 98 -13.34 7.75 -10.12
CA ILE A 98 -12.82 7.14 -11.37
C ILE A 98 -11.44 6.50 -11.20
N THR A 99 -10.75 6.79 -10.10
CA THR A 99 -9.49 6.17 -9.68
C THR A 99 -9.69 4.89 -8.87
N TYR A 100 -10.92 4.57 -8.48
CA TYR A 100 -11.22 3.29 -7.85
C TYR A 100 -10.95 2.16 -8.84
N VAL A 101 -10.20 1.16 -8.40
CA VAL A 101 -9.99 -0.09 -9.12
C VAL A 101 -10.88 -1.15 -8.48
N PRO A 102 -11.94 -1.61 -9.18
CA PRO A 102 -12.93 -2.49 -8.60
C PRO A 102 -12.34 -3.70 -7.88
N PHE A 103 -12.66 -3.83 -6.58
CA PHE A 103 -12.28 -4.95 -5.71
C PHE A 103 -10.79 -5.29 -5.68
N ARG A 104 -9.92 -4.32 -6.01
CA ARG A 104 -8.46 -4.54 -6.11
C ARG A 104 -7.87 -5.09 -4.81
N ASN A 105 -8.25 -4.54 -3.67
CA ASN A 105 -7.69 -4.94 -2.39
C ASN A 105 -8.16 -6.36 -1.99
N GLY A 106 -9.37 -6.78 -2.39
CA GLY A 106 -9.83 -8.15 -2.23
C GLY A 106 -8.99 -9.15 -3.04
N ILE A 107 -8.72 -8.81 -4.31
CA ILE A 107 -7.83 -9.61 -5.16
C ILE A 107 -6.43 -9.72 -4.54
N PHE A 108 -5.87 -8.60 -4.08
CA PHE A 108 -4.52 -8.59 -3.48
C PHE A 108 -4.46 -9.37 -2.17
N LEU A 109 -5.49 -9.30 -1.33
CA LEU A 109 -5.57 -10.11 -0.11
C LEU A 109 -5.66 -11.61 -0.45
N SER A 110 -6.40 -11.99 -1.49
CA SER A 110 -6.48 -13.39 -1.94
C SER A 110 -5.13 -13.89 -2.45
N LEU A 111 -4.42 -13.09 -3.25
CA LEU A 111 -3.06 -13.40 -3.70
C LEU A 111 -2.08 -13.51 -2.52
N ALA A 112 -2.18 -12.58 -1.55
CA ALA A 112 -1.34 -12.61 -0.36
C ALA A 112 -1.61 -13.84 0.51
N ALA A 113 -2.88 -14.26 0.62
CA ALA A 113 -3.25 -15.47 1.36
C ALA A 113 -2.64 -16.72 0.71
N ALA A 114 -2.80 -16.91 -0.61
CA ALA A 114 -2.20 -18.02 -1.33
C ALA A 114 -0.67 -18.04 -1.25
N PHE A 115 -0.04 -16.84 -1.38
CA PHE A 115 1.40 -16.69 -1.25
C PHE A 115 1.90 -17.03 0.15
N ALA A 116 1.21 -16.58 1.19
CA ALA A 116 1.54 -16.81 2.59
C ALA A 116 1.32 -18.27 3.00
N GLU A 117 0.19 -18.85 2.61
CA GLU A 117 -0.17 -20.26 2.88
C GLU A 117 0.90 -21.22 2.35
N SER A 118 1.35 -21.01 1.09
CA SER A 118 2.39 -21.85 0.47
C SER A 118 3.73 -21.82 1.22
N ARG A 119 3.93 -20.84 2.12
CA ARG A 119 5.12 -20.63 2.96
C ARG A 119 4.87 -20.90 4.43
N LYS A 120 3.66 -21.39 4.78
CA LYS A 120 3.22 -21.59 6.16
C LYS A 120 3.33 -20.32 7.01
N ILE A 121 2.98 -19.18 6.41
CA ILE A 121 2.90 -17.87 7.06
C ILE A 121 1.42 -17.53 7.18
N TYR A 122 0.97 -17.16 8.37
CA TYR A 122 -0.45 -16.92 8.64
C TYR A 122 -0.75 -15.48 9.06
N HIS A 123 0.21 -14.58 8.92
CA HIS A 123 0.04 -13.16 9.15
C HIS A 123 0.20 -12.38 7.84
N ILE A 124 -0.77 -11.50 7.57
CA ILE A 124 -0.75 -10.59 6.42
C ILE A 124 -0.83 -9.16 6.96
N VAL A 125 0.04 -8.27 6.52
CA VAL A 125 0.02 -6.85 6.88
C VAL A 125 -0.37 -6.03 5.66
N THR A 126 -1.21 -5.01 5.86
CA THR A 126 -1.61 -4.06 4.82
C THR A 126 -1.42 -2.62 5.29
N GLY A 127 -1.23 -1.72 4.34
CA GLY A 127 -1.24 -0.28 4.56
C GLY A 127 -2.62 0.36 4.34
N PHE A 128 -3.71 -0.35 4.57
CA PHE A 128 -5.06 0.18 4.36
C PHE A 128 -5.34 1.35 5.29
N ASN A 129 -5.90 2.41 4.72
CA ASN A 129 -6.32 3.61 5.41
C ASN A 129 -7.66 4.10 4.85
N LEU A 130 -8.63 4.35 5.73
CA LEU A 130 -9.97 4.79 5.36
C LEU A 130 -10.10 6.32 5.36
N ILE A 131 -9.38 7.04 6.22
CA ILE A 131 -9.58 8.49 6.42
C ILE A 131 -9.29 9.28 5.16
N ASP A 132 -8.22 8.92 4.42
CA ASP A 132 -7.84 9.62 3.21
C ASP A 132 -8.53 9.07 1.95
N SER A 133 -9.31 8.01 2.08
CA SER A 133 -9.98 7.32 0.98
C SER A 133 -11.34 6.76 1.41
N PRO A 134 -12.26 7.60 1.91
CA PRO A 134 -13.54 7.15 2.48
C PRO A 134 -14.45 6.47 1.44
N ASP A 135 -14.25 6.77 0.16
CA ASP A 135 -15.04 6.24 -0.96
C ASP A 135 -14.51 4.88 -1.49
N TYR A 136 -13.55 4.24 -0.80
CA TYR A 136 -13.01 2.93 -1.20
C TYR A 136 -13.51 1.84 -0.26
N PRO A 137 -14.56 1.09 -0.64
CA PRO A 137 -15.22 0.13 0.25
C PRO A 137 -14.31 -1.03 0.67
N ASP A 138 -13.29 -1.34 -0.13
CA ASP A 138 -12.33 -2.42 0.08
C ASP A 138 -11.10 -2.02 0.93
N THR A 139 -11.22 -0.92 1.71
CA THR A 139 -10.22 -0.50 2.70
C THR A 139 -10.77 -0.44 4.13
N THR A 140 -12.04 -0.78 4.33
CA THR A 140 -12.70 -0.69 5.63
C THR A 140 -12.29 -1.83 6.57
N GLU A 141 -12.40 -1.61 7.89
CA GLU A 141 -12.17 -2.64 8.89
C GLU A 141 -13.16 -3.82 8.74
N THR A 142 -14.43 -3.52 8.47
CA THR A 142 -15.46 -4.52 8.22
C THR A 142 -15.11 -5.40 7.02
N PHE A 143 -14.68 -4.79 5.91
CA PHE A 143 -14.23 -5.53 4.73
C PHE A 143 -13.05 -6.44 5.07
N THR A 144 -12.03 -5.89 5.74
CA THR A 144 -10.81 -6.64 6.12
C THR A 144 -11.14 -7.85 6.98
N LYS A 145 -12.05 -7.69 7.96
CA LYS A 145 -12.49 -8.79 8.82
C LYS A 145 -13.24 -9.88 8.04
N LYS A 146 -14.13 -9.50 7.11
CA LYS A 146 -14.82 -10.46 6.24
C LYS A 146 -13.87 -11.20 5.32
N MET A 147 -12.83 -10.53 4.81
CA MET A 147 -11.78 -11.19 4.03
C MET A 147 -10.95 -12.15 4.88
N GLU A 148 -10.62 -11.79 6.12
CA GLU A 148 -9.94 -12.67 7.09
C GLU A 148 -10.77 -13.93 7.35
N ASP A 149 -12.07 -13.79 7.59
CA ASP A 149 -12.99 -14.91 7.79
C ASP A 149 -13.04 -15.84 6.54
N ALA A 150 -13.17 -15.24 5.35
CA ALA A 150 -13.21 -15.99 4.09
C ALA A 150 -11.91 -16.75 3.82
N ILE A 151 -10.76 -16.13 4.05
CA ILE A 151 -9.43 -16.72 3.91
C ILE A 151 -9.28 -17.90 4.90
N ASN A 152 -9.68 -17.71 6.15
CA ASN A 152 -9.61 -18.76 7.15
C ASN A 152 -10.47 -19.98 6.81
N GLN A 153 -11.62 -19.76 6.18
CA GLN A 153 -12.48 -20.86 5.75
C GLN A 153 -12.04 -21.51 4.44
N GLY A 154 -11.46 -20.72 3.54
CA GLY A 154 -11.10 -21.14 2.17
C GLY A 154 -9.68 -21.68 1.99
N THR A 155 -8.88 -21.74 3.06
CA THR A 155 -7.49 -22.23 3.02
C THR A 155 -7.31 -23.50 3.86
N SER A 156 -6.18 -24.19 3.70
CA SER A 156 -5.83 -25.35 4.54
C SER A 156 -5.64 -25.00 6.02
N ALA A 157 -5.56 -23.71 6.36
CA ALA A 157 -5.50 -23.25 7.75
C ALA A 157 -6.65 -23.81 8.57
N SER A 158 -7.88 -23.86 8.01
CA SER A 158 -9.06 -24.43 8.65
C SER A 158 -8.94 -25.91 9.00
N ILE A 159 -8.11 -26.65 8.25
CA ILE A 159 -7.89 -28.09 8.44
C ILE A 159 -6.71 -28.34 9.38
N THR A 160 -5.68 -27.51 9.31
CA THR A 160 -4.40 -27.68 10.05
C THR A 160 -4.40 -27.03 11.44
N GLY A 161 -5.49 -26.37 11.83
CA GLY A 161 -5.61 -25.66 13.10
C GLY A 161 -4.84 -24.33 13.15
N ASN A 162 -4.34 -23.87 12.01
CA ASN A 162 -3.74 -22.53 11.91
C ASN A 162 -4.83 -21.48 11.65
N THR A 163 -4.51 -20.20 11.88
CA THR A 163 -5.44 -19.10 11.68
C THR A 163 -4.74 -17.91 11.04
N PHE A 164 -5.23 -17.49 9.89
CA PHE A 164 -4.78 -16.25 9.28
C PHE A 164 -5.23 -15.03 10.09
N LYS A 165 -4.33 -14.07 10.18
CA LYS A 165 -4.61 -12.75 10.78
C LYS A 165 -4.20 -11.66 9.80
N ILE A 166 -5.14 -10.76 9.48
CA ILE A 166 -4.87 -9.56 8.67
C ILE A 166 -4.66 -8.37 9.60
N HIS A 167 -3.50 -7.75 9.51
CA HIS A 167 -3.12 -6.59 10.31
C HIS A 167 -3.26 -5.30 9.49
N THR A 168 -4.00 -4.35 10.03
CA THR A 168 -4.25 -3.03 9.42
C THR A 168 -3.79 -1.92 10.38
N PRO A 169 -2.48 -1.76 10.61
CA PRO A 169 -1.96 -0.87 11.65
C PRO A 169 -2.29 0.61 11.46
N LEU A 170 -2.72 0.99 10.25
CA LEU A 170 -2.95 2.37 9.84
C LEU A 170 -4.43 2.72 9.74
N ILE A 171 -5.32 1.76 9.90
CA ILE A 171 -6.76 2.01 9.78
C ILE A 171 -7.20 3.03 10.83
N GLY A 172 -8.02 4.01 10.43
CA GLY A 172 -8.48 5.08 11.31
C GLY A 172 -7.45 6.17 11.64
N LYS A 173 -6.27 6.16 10.99
CA LYS A 173 -5.23 7.20 11.17
C LYS A 173 -5.24 8.22 10.04
N SER A 174 -5.11 9.50 10.37
CA SER A 174 -4.86 10.56 9.39
C SER A 174 -3.47 10.41 8.78
N LYS A 175 -3.24 11.01 7.59
CA LYS A 175 -1.93 10.95 6.93
C LYS A 175 -0.80 11.50 7.82
N LYS A 176 -1.09 12.56 8.57
CA LYS A 176 -0.15 13.11 9.56
C LYS A 176 0.25 12.09 10.64
N GLU A 177 -0.73 11.36 11.17
CA GLU A 177 -0.49 10.34 12.20
C GLU A 177 0.28 9.14 11.64
N ILE A 178 0.01 8.76 10.38
CA ILE A 178 0.73 7.69 9.67
C ILE A 178 2.20 8.09 9.50
N ILE A 179 2.48 9.30 9.04
CA ILE A 179 3.86 9.79 8.89
C ILE A 179 4.56 9.84 10.24
N ARG A 180 3.90 10.39 11.27
CA ARG A 180 4.48 10.47 12.62
C ARG A 180 4.84 9.07 13.14
N MET A 181 3.92 8.12 13.05
CA MET A 181 4.15 6.73 13.43
C MET A 181 5.34 6.13 12.66
N GLY A 182 5.43 6.40 11.36
CA GLY A 182 6.56 5.92 10.55
C GLY A 182 7.88 6.53 11.00
N LEU A 183 7.94 7.84 11.25
CA LEU A 183 9.14 8.51 11.75
C LEU A 183 9.58 7.97 13.11
N GLU A 184 8.65 7.71 14.02
CA GLU A 184 8.92 7.07 15.32
C GLU A 184 9.49 5.65 15.17
N LEU A 185 9.13 4.96 14.09
CA LEU A 185 9.66 3.64 13.72
C LEU A 185 10.97 3.73 12.91
N GLY A 186 11.46 4.93 12.59
CA GLY A 186 12.65 5.19 11.79
C GLY A 186 12.42 5.06 10.27
N ALA A 187 11.18 5.27 9.80
CA ALA A 187 10.87 5.14 8.38
C ALA A 187 11.57 6.20 7.53
N ASP A 188 12.23 5.72 6.46
CA ASP A 188 12.76 6.54 5.38
C ASP A 188 11.75 6.61 4.21
N TYR A 189 11.24 7.81 3.96
CA TYR A 189 10.28 8.07 2.89
C TYR A 189 10.94 8.58 1.60
N SER A 190 12.26 8.65 1.53
CA SER A 190 12.99 9.23 0.39
C SER A 190 12.74 8.49 -0.93
N TYR A 191 12.45 7.19 -0.86
CA TYR A 191 12.10 6.34 -2.01
C TYR A 191 10.62 5.98 -2.08
N SER A 192 9.77 6.43 -1.13
CA SER A 192 8.34 6.15 -1.20
C SER A 192 7.65 7.05 -2.23
N ILE A 193 6.90 6.46 -3.16
CA ILE A 193 6.17 7.19 -4.20
C ILE A 193 4.67 6.94 -4.07
N SER A 194 3.88 8.02 -4.10
CA SER A 194 2.42 7.97 -4.03
C SER A 194 1.75 8.65 -5.23
N CYS A 195 2.50 9.22 -6.15
CA CYS A 195 1.99 10.02 -7.26
C CYS A 195 1.21 9.15 -8.27
N TYR A 196 -0.06 9.45 -8.50
CA TYR A 196 -0.90 8.72 -9.45
C TYR A 196 -0.39 8.77 -10.92
N ARG A 197 0.50 9.70 -11.25
CA ARG A 197 1.14 9.75 -12.58
C ARG A 197 2.31 8.79 -12.72
N GLY A 198 2.75 8.14 -11.63
CA GLY A 198 3.76 7.10 -11.62
C GLY A 198 5.09 7.48 -12.25
N LYS A 199 5.53 8.72 -12.10
CA LYS A 199 6.86 9.20 -12.50
C LYS A 199 7.75 9.33 -11.26
N GLU A 200 9.07 9.20 -11.45
CA GLU A 200 10.03 9.39 -10.35
C GLU A 200 9.90 10.77 -9.70
N ILE A 201 9.68 11.79 -10.52
CA ILE A 201 9.39 13.16 -10.03
C ILE A 201 7.88 13.28 -9.85
N PRO A 202 7.38 13.47 -8.62
CA PRO A 202 5.95 13.58 -8.36
C PRO A 202 5.36 14.82 -9.04
N CYS A 203 4.12 14.70 -9.50
CA CYS A 203 3.47 15.78 -10.26
C CYS A 203 3.04 16.97 -9.41
N LEU A 204 2.94 16.82 -8.09
CA LEU A 204 2.48 17.79 -7.08
C LEU A 204 1.09 18.42 -7.38
N LYS A 205 0.26 17.72 -8.15
CA LYS A 205 -1.06 18.22 -8.64
C LYS A 205 -2.16 17.18 -8.55
N CYS A 206 -1.85 15.93 -8.23
CA CYS A 206 -2.88 14.90 -8.05
C CYS A 206 -3.27 14.81 -6.56
N PRO A 207 -4.46 14.28 -6.25
CA PRO A 207 -4.94 14.19 -4.87
C PRO A 207 -3.95 13.53 -3.92
N SER A 208 -3.28 12.47 -4.34
CA SER A 208 -2.29 11.79 -3.52
C SER A 208 -1.04 12.65 -3.22
N CYS A 209 -0.59 13.48 -4.18
CA CYS A 209 0.50 14.41 -3.93
C CYS A 209 0.10 15.51 -2.94
N ASP A 210 -1.12 16.05 -3.05
CA ASP A 210 -1.59 17.10 -2.15
C ASP A 210 -1.75 16.59 -0.71
N ILE A 211 -2.36 15.41 -0.55
CA ILE A 211 -2.50 14.79 0.78
C ILE A 211 -1.13 14.58 1.41
N ARG A 212 -0.15 14.07 0.64
CA ARG A 212 1.21 13.84 1.10
C ARG A 212 1.91 15.14 1.51
N ASP A 213 1.91 16.15 0.63
CA ASP A 213 2.56 17.44 0.86
C ASP A 213 1.98 18.15 2.08
N ASN A 214 0.64 18.19 2.17
CA ASN A 214 -0.05 18.78 3.32
C ASN A 214 0.29 18.07 4.63
N ALA A 215 0.42 16.76 4.63
CA ALA A 215 0.75 16.01 5.83
C ALA A 215 2.18 16.29 6.33
N PHE A 216 3.18 16.38 5.42
CA PHE A 216 4.53 16.79 5.80
C PHE A 216 4.60 18.25 6.28
N LYS A 217 3.88 19.17 5.63
CA LYS A 217 3.76 20.57 6.07
C LYS A 217 3.16 20.68 7.48
N GLN A 218 2.13 19.90 7.80
CA GLN A 218 1.53 19.84 9.14
C GLN A 218 2.50 19.32 10.22
N LEU A 219 3.56 18.64 9.83
CA LEU A 219 4.64 18.19 10.70
C LEU A 219 5.83 19.18 10.73
N ASN A 220 5.74 20.32 10.03
CA ASN A 220 6.84 21.28 9.81
C ASN A 220 8.08 20.63 9.20
N MET A 221 7.88 19.70 8.27
CA MET A 221 8.95 18.94 7.60
C MET A 221 8.86 19.10 6.08
N GLU A 222 10.00 19.11 5.41
CA GLU A 222 10.06 18.88 3.98
C GLU A 222 9.89 17.38 3.69
N ASP A 223 9.17 17.04 2.61
CA ASP A 223 9.02 15.65 2.17
C ASP A 223 10.41 15.05 1.83
N PRO A 224 10.83 13.95 2.48
CA PRO A 224 12.12 13.30 2.21
C PRO A 224 12.33 12.90 0.74
N LEU A 225 11.27 12.55 0.01
CA LEU A 225 11.34 12.31 -1.43
C LEU A 225 11.79 13.58 -2.19
N ILE A 226 11.24 14.72 -1.85
CA ILE A 226 11.60 16.00 -2.48
C ILE A 226 13.04 16.38 -2.13
N THR A 227 13.41 16.22 -0.85
CA THR A 227 14.79 16.47 -0.38
C THR A 227 15.80 15.60 -1.15
N ARG A 228 15.50 14.30 -1.36
CA ARG A 228 16.34 13.41 -2.15
C ARG A 228 16.46 13.88 -3.60
N LEU A 229 15.35 14.18 -4.25
CA LEU A 229 15.34 14.63 -5.66
C LEU A 229 16.13 15.92 -5.87
N LYS A 230 16.07 16.86 -4.92
CA LYS A 230 16.90 18.08 -4.94
C LYS A 230 18.40 17.77 -4.85
N LYS A 231 18.78 16.88 -3.93
CA LYS A 231 20.18 16.43 -3.77
C LYS A 231 20.71 15.72 -5.01
N GLU A 232 19.87 15.02 -5.73
CA GLU A 232 20.22 14.34 -6.98
C GLU A 232 20.19 15.27 -8.22
N GLY A 233 19.88 16.54 -8.06
CA GLY A 233 19.78 17.50 -9.17
C GLY A 233 18.61 17.22 -10.13
N LYS A 234 17.62 16.43 -9.70
CA LYS A 234 16.43 16.08 -10.50
C LYS A 234 15.29 17.09 -10.32
N ARG A 235 15.44 17.99 -9.38
CA ARG A 235 14.45 19.02 -9.06
C ARG A 235 15.11 20.27 -8.44
#